data_cb3325cc98f04fd054a6e0dd53e7371c
#
_entry.id   cb3325cc98f04fd054a6e0dd53e7371c
#
_cell.length_a   1.000
_cell.length_b   1.000
_cell.length_c   1.000
_cell.angle_alpha   90.00
_cell.angle_beta   90.00
_cell.angle_gamma   90.00
#
_symmetry.space_group_name_H-M   'P 1'
#
loop_
_entity.id
_entity.type
_entity.pdbx_description
1 polymer ?
#
loop_
_entity_poly.entity_id
_entity_poly.type
_entity_poly.pdbx_seq_one_letter_code
_entity_poly.pdbx_strand_id
1 'polypeptide(L)'
;MFLGQYFEIFDWFIIYFTENNGMAFGLELGGELGKLILTLTRIFIVVFAIRYLFKLNLSKYKRPVLVCFGLILGGAIGNIVDCLLYGVLFNDSYNNIASLFPEEGGYSSMFFGKVVDMFYFPFFSTEIPSWVPYFGGNNFTFFKPVFNFADSCISVGAISLILFFRRDLNSVSYTHLRAHETSNH
;
A
#
# COMPACT_ATOMS: atom_id res chain seq x y z
N MET A 1 1.34 -19.09 7.94
CA MET A 1 0.01 -18.74 8.49
C MET A 1 -1.03 -19.12 7.46
N PHE A 2 -2.22 -19.50 7.87
CA PHE A 2 -3.37 -19.68 6.98
C PHE A 2 -4.29 -18.45 7.03
N LEU A 3 -5.13 -18.29 6.02
CA LEU A 3 -6.02 -17.14 5.89
C LEU A 3 -6.94 -16.99 7.13
N GLY A 4 -6.96 -15.81 7.73
CA GLY A 4 -7.72 -15.51 8.94
C GLY A 4 -7.03 -15.88 10.25
N GLN A 5 -5.84 -16.49 10.20
CA GLN A 5 -5.05 -16.74 11.40
C GLN A 5 -4.52 -15.45 11.99
N TYR A 6 -4.54 -15.34 13.32
CA TYR A 6 -4.02 -14.17 14.00
C TYR A 6 -3.20 -14.53 15.25
N PHE A 7 -2.34 -13.60 15.66
CA PHE A 7 -1.60 -13.63 16.91
C PHE A 7 -1.74 -12.28 17.59
N GLU A 8 -2.28 -12.28 18.78
CA GLU A 8 -2.39 -11.09 19.61
C GLU A 8 -1.03 -10.82 20.27
N ILE A 9 -0.40 -9.70 19.91
CA ILE A 9 0.86 -9.26 20.53
C ILE A 9 0.54 -8.36 21.73
N PHE A 10 -0.44 -7.47 21.55
CA PHE A 10 -1.05 -6.61 22.56
C PHE A 10 -2.53 -6.41 22.21
N ASP A 11 -3.35 -5.99 23.15
CA ASP A 11 -4.80 -5.71 22.93
C ASP A 11 -5.05 -4.75 21.76
N TRP A 12 -4.08 -3.87 21.47
CA TRP A 12 -4.13 -2.86 20.42
C TRP A 12 -3.26 -3.19 19.19
N PHE A 13 -2.52 -4.32 19.19
CA PHE A 13 -1.69 -4.76 18.08
C PHE A 13 -1.78 -6.26 17.86
N ILE A 14 -2.31 -6.62 16.71
CA ILE A 14 -2.57 -8.01 16.29
C ILE A 14 -1.86 -8.25 14.95
N ILE A 15 -1.15 -9.35 14.84
CA ILE A 15 -0.70 -9.89 13.55
C ILE A 15 -1.84 -10.72 12.99
N TYR A 16 -2.52 -10.22 11.99
CA TYR A 16 -3.70 -10.85 11.38
C TYR A 16 -3.44 -11.14 9.90
N PHE A 17 -3.34 -12.41 9.54
CA PHE A 17 -3.07 -12.79 8.15
C PHE A 17 -4.33 -12.66 7.29
N THR A 18 -4.30 -11.73 6.34
CA THR A 18 -5.35 -11.56 5.35
C THR A 18 -4.77 -11.32 3.96
N GLU A 19 -5.53 -11.73 2.95
CA GLU A 19 -5.19 -11.55 1.55
C GLU A 19 -6.06 -10.46 0.95
N ASN A 20 -5.40 -9.49 0.32
CA ASN A 20 -6.02 -8.33 -0.29
C ASN A 20 -5.84 -8.40 -1.82
N ASN A 21 -6.94 -8.32 -2.57
CA ASN A 21 -6.90 -8.21 -4.03
C ASN A 21 -6.24 -6.91 -4.52
N GLY A 22 -5.70 -6.12 -3.60
CA GLY A 22 -4.97 -4.91 -3.88
C GLY A 22 -5.81 -3.66 -3.81
N MET A 23 -7.00 -3.72 -3.24
CA MET A 23 -7.91 -2.58 -3.12
C MET A 23 -8.03 -2.11 -1.67
N ALA A 24 -8.20 -0.80 -1.50
CA ALA A 24 -8.45 -0.24 -0.19
C ALA A 24 -9.90 -0.58 0.26
N PHE A 25 -10.06 -0.92 1.55
CA PHE A 25 -11.36 -1.15 2.19
C PHE A 25 -12.21 -2.30 1.62
N GLY A 26 -11.59 -3.30 0.97
CA GLY A 26 -12.31 -4.47 0.46
C GLY A 26 -13.24 -4.21 -0.73
N LEU A 27 -13.10 -3.06 -1.38
CA LEU A 27 -13.86 -2.76 -2.61
C LEU A 27 -13.27 -3.57 -3.76
N GLU A 28 -14.02 -4.54 -4.27
CA GLU A 28 -13.65 -5.30 -5.48
C GLU A 28 -14.34 -4.67 -6.70
N LEU A 29 -13.54 -4.17 -7.64
CA LEU A 29 -14.02 -3.68 -8.93
C LEU A 29 -13.88 -4.77 -9.99
N GLY A 30 -15.01 -5.33 -10.42
CA GLY A 30 -15.07 -6.09 -11.67
C GLY A 30 -14.29 -7.42 -11.72
N GLY A 31 -14.12 -8.14 -10.61
CA GLY A 31 -13.48 -9.45 -10.59
C GLY A 31 -12.03 -9.43 -11.13
N GLU A 32 -11.66 -10.43 -11.93
CA GLU A 32 -10.31 -10.56 -12.49
C GLU A 32 -9.88 -9.39 -13.36
N LEU A 33 -10.79 -8.85 -14.19
CA LEU A 33 -10.50 -7.71 -15.04
C LEU A 33 -10.18 -6.46 -14.21
N GLY A 34 -10.95 -6.20 -13.17
CA GLY A 34 -10.71 -5.08 -12.25
C GLY A 34 -9.36 -5.20 -11.55
N LYS A 35 -8.99 -6.42 -11.13
CA LYS A 35 -7.69 -6.70 -10.54
C LYS A 35 -6.54 -6.47 -11.51
N LEU A 36 -6.65 -6.93 -12.74
CA LEU A 36 -5.65 -6.69 -13.78
C LEU A 36 -5.45 -5.19 -14.06
N ILE A 37 -6.55 -4.45 -14.24
CA ILE A 37 -6.52 -3.00 -14.46
C ILE A 37 -5.83 -2.31 -13.28
N LEU A 38 -6.14 -2.68 -12.05
CA LEU A 38 -5.54 -2.12 -10.86
C LEU A 38 -4.02 -2.38 -10.81
N THR A 39 -3.60 -3.61 -11.07
CA THR A 39 -2.17 -3.99 -11.08
C THR A 39 -1.42 -3.22 -12.17
N LEU A 40 -1.95 -3.15 -13.38
CA LEU A 40 -1.35 -2.38 -14.49
C LEU A 40 -1.29 -0.88 -14.19
N THR A 41 -2.33 -0.32 -13.59
CA THR A 41 -2.37 1.09 -13.16
C THR A 41 -1.27 1.39 -12.14
N ARG A 42 -1.06 0.52 -11.15
CA ARG A 42 0.03 0.65 -10.16
C ARG A 42 1.39 0.62 -10.82
N ILE A 43 1.63 -0.32 -11.72
CA ILE A 43 2.88 -0.42 -12.50
C ILE A 43 3.10 0.87 -13.28
N PHE A 44 2.08 1.36 -13.98
CA PHE A 44 2.16 2.60 -14.75
C PHE A 44 2.52 3.81 -13.86
N ILE A 45 1.86 3.96 -12.72
CA ILE A 45 2.13 5.05 -11.76
C ILE A 45 3.58 4.97 -11.25
N VAL A 46 4.06 3.78 -10.87
CA VAL A 46 5.44 3.60 -10.37
C VAL A 46 6.46 3.88 -11.46
N VAL A 47 6.27 3.37 -12.68
CA VAL A 47 7.16 3.65 -13.81
C VAL A 47 7.19 5.14 -14.13
N PHE A 48 6.03 5.80 -14.13
CA PHE A 48 5.96 7.25 -14.33
C PHE A 48 6.69 8.01 -13.21
N ALA A 49 6.47 7.64 -11.95
CA ALA A 49 7.14 8.26 -10.81
C ALA A 49 8.67 8.10 -10.87
N ILE A 50 9.15 6.90 -11.20
CA ILE A 50 10.59 6.63 -11.39
C ILE A 50 11.16 7.50 -12.51
N ARG A 51 10.50 7.55 -13.68
CA ARG A 51 10.92 8.39 -14.81
C ARG A 51 10.93 9.87 -14.46
N TYR A 52 9.95 10.31 -13.68
CA TYR A 52 9.88 11.69 -13.21
C TYR A 52 11.06 12.00 -12.27
N LEU A 53 11.37 11.11 -11.31
CA LEU A 53 12.50 11.29 -10.40
C LEU A 53 13.85 11.34 -11.14
N PHE A 54 14.03 10.54 -12.20
CA PHE A 54 15.26 10.62 -13.02
C PHE A 54 15.43 11.96 -13.75
N LYS A 55 14.34 12.70 -14.02
CA LYS A 55 14.39 14.04 -14.60
C LYS A 55 14.69 15.13 -13.56
N LEU A 56 14.48 14.84 -12.27
CA LEU A 56 14.75 15.79 -11.19
C LEU A 56 16.24 15.82 -10.86
N ASN A 57 16.75 17.00 -10.56
CA ASN A 57 18.08 17.14 -9.96
C ASN A 57 18.00 16.78 -8.48
N LEU A 58 18.18 15.50 -8.16
CA LEU A 58 18.03 14.98 -6.80
C LEU A 58 19.02 15.59 -5.82
N SER A 59 20.15 16.14 -6.28
CA SER A 59 21.14 16.79 -5.40
C SER A 59 20.61 18.10 -4.76
N LYS A 60 19.51 18.66 -5.31
CA LYS A 60 18.86 19.85 -4.75
C LYS A 60 17.94 19.55 -3.57
N TYR A 61 17.59 18.29 -3.37
CA TYR A 61 16.69 17.88 -2.28
C TYR A 61 17.49 17.47 -1.04
N LYS A 62 16.93 17.78 0.13
CA LYS A 62 17.51 17.32 1.40
C LYS A 62 17.41 15.80 1.52
N ARG A 63 18.38 15.17 2.16
CA ARG A 63 18.42 13.72 2.37
C ARG A 63 17.09 13.14 2.92
N PRO A 64 16.42 13.73 3.95
CA PRO A 64 15.15 13.19 4.43
C PRO A 64 14.04 13.15 3.37
N VAL A 65 13.99 14.13 2.45
CA VAL A 65 13.05 14.13 1.33
C VAL A 65 13.30 12.96 0.39
N LEU A 66 14.57 12.67 0.10
CA LEU A 66 14.95 11.52 -0.72
C LEU A 66 14.61 10.19 -0.05
N VAL A 67 14.76 10.10 1.27
CA VAL A 67 14.32 8.92 2.05
C VAL A 67 12.80 8.74 1.93
N CYS A 68 12.01 9.80 2.03
CA CYS A 68 10.56 9.71 1.85
C CYS A 68 10.18 9.22 0.45
N PHE A 69 10.83 9.71 -0.61
CA PHE A 69 10.63 9.17 -1.96
C PHE A 69 11.00 7.70 -2.06
N GLY A 70 12.12 7.30 -1.45
CA GLY A 70 12.56 5.91 -1.38
C GLY A 70 11.54 5.01 -0.68
N LEU A 71 10.98 5.46 0.45
CA LEU A 71 9.94 4.74 1.18
C LEU A 71 8.66 4.55 0.33
N ILE A 72 8.18 5.62 -0.31
CA ILE A 72 6.98 5.56 -1.15
C ILE A 72 7.18 4.62 -2.32
N LEU A 73 8.28 4.76 -3.05
CA LEU A 73 8.56 3.90 -4.21
C LEU A 73 8.84 2.45 -3.80
N GLY A 74 9.63 2.24 -2.75
CA GLY A 74 9.95 0.90 -2.26
C GLY A 74 8.68 0.16 -1.81
N GLY A 75 7.80 0.81 -1.06
CA GLY A 75 6.50 0.24 -0.69
C GLY A 75 5.61 -0.05 -1.89
N ALA A 76 5.49 0.90 -2.83
CA ALA A 76 4.68 0.69 -4.04
C ALA A 76 5.22 -0.47 -4.90
N ILE A 77 6.54 -0.60 -5.04
CA ILE A 77 7.18 -1.73 -5.74
C ILE A 77 6.93 -3.04 -4.98
N GLY A 78 7.02 -3.05 -3.64
CA GLY A 78 6.73 -4.22 -2.82
C GLY A 78 5.34 -4.78 -3.10
N ASN A 79 4.31 -3.94 -3.02
CA ASN A 79 2.93 -4.34 -3.32
C ASN A 79 2.74 -4.82 -4.79
N ILE A 80 3.49 -4.26 -5.74
CA ILE A 80 3.48 -4.72 -7.14
C ILE A 80 4.12 -6.12 -7.25
N VAL A 81 5.23 -6.36 -6.55
CA VAL A 81 5.90 -7.68 -6.53
C VAL A 81 4.95 -8.76 -6.01
N ASP A 82 4.20 -8.48 -4.94
CA ASP A 82 3.19 -9.41 -4.42
C ASP A 82 2.12 -9.71 -5.48
N CYS A 83 1.56 -8.69 -6.12
CA CYS A 83 0.56 -8.86 -7.19
C CYS A 83 1.10 -9.65 -8.39
N LEU A 84 2.37 -9.48 -8.73
CA LEU A 84 2.98 -10.17 -9.87
C LEU A 84 3.31 -11.62 -9.57
N LEU A 85 3.83 -11.91 -8.38
CA LEU A 85 4.52 -13.16 -8.11
C LEU A 85 3.78 -14.11 -7.17
N TYR A 86 3.02 -13.60 -6.18
CA TYR A 86 2.46 -14.47 -5.14
C TYR A 86 1.48 -15.51 -5.70
N GLY A 87 0.69 -15.14 -6.71
CA GLY A 87 -0.20 -16.10 -7.37
C GLY A 87 0.51 -17.30 -7.99
N VAL A 88 1.73 -17.09 -8.49
CA VAL A 88 2.53 -18.13 -9.16
C VAL A 88 3.39 -18.89 -8.17
N LEU A 89 3.90 -18.22 -7.12
CA LEU A 89 4.88 -18.78 -6.20
C LEU A 89 4.28 -19.59 -5.06
N PHE A 90 3.04 -19.31 -4.66
CA PHE A 90 2.39 -19.93 -3.51
C PHE A 90 1.11 -20.65 -3.90
N ASN A 91 0.78 -21.73 -3.19
CA ASN A 91 -0.55 -22.32 -3.25
C ASN A 91 -1.55 -21.53 -2.38
N ASP A 92 -2.83 -21.92 -2.44
CA ASP A 92 -3.90 -21.30 -1.67
C ASP A 92 -3.64 -21.42 -0.17
N SER A 93 -3.92 -20.35 0.57
CA SER A 93 -3.81 -20.26 2.03
C SER A 93 -5.13 -20.54 2.76
N TYR A 94 -6.21 -20.89 2.06
CA TYR A 94 -7.51 -21.18 2.64
C TYR A 94 -7.47 -22.53 3.39
N ASN A 95 -7.63 -22.50 4.71
CA ASN A 95 -7.55 -23.65 5.62
C ASN A 95 -6.21 -24.41 5.67
N ASN A 96 -5.17 -23.95 4.99
CA ASN A 96 -3.83 -24.51 5.03
C ASN A 96 -2.75 -23.42 5.02
N ILE A 97 -1.56 -23.80 5.45
CA ILE A 97 -0.41 -22.89 5.36
C ILE A 97 0.10 -22.92 3.93
N ALA A 98 0.13 -21.76 3.27
CA ALA A 98 0.67 -21.66 1.93
C ALA A 98 2.14 -22.10 1.89
N SER A 99 2.46 -22.95 0.91
CA SER A 99 3.82 -23.41 0.62
C SER A 99 4.40 -22.67 -0.57
N LEU A 100 5.71 -22.43 -0.52
CA LEU A 100 6.47 -21.83 -1.61
C LEU A 100 6.81 -22.91 -2.63
N PHE A 101 6.61 -22.61 -3.92
CA PHE A 101 6.84 -23.52 -5.06
C PHE A 101 6.12 -24.88 -4.92
N PRO A 102 4.79 -24.87 -4.79
CA PRO A 102 4.01 -26.11 -4.68
C PRO A 102 4.10 -26.93 -5.97
N GLU A 103 4.13 -28.26 -5.83
CA GLU A 103 4.23 -29.19 -6.97
C GLU A 103 3.05 -29.07 -7.95
N GLU A 104 1.87 -28.71 -7.44
CA GLU A 104 0.64 -28.53 -8.24
C GLU A 104 0.57 -27.17 -8.92
N GLY A 105 1.56 -26.28 -8.69
CA GLY A 105 1.59 -24.90 -9.18
C GLY A 105 0.94 -23.91 -8.22
N GLY A 106 1.08 -22.62 -8.54
CA GLY A 106 0.55 -21.54 -7.74
C GLY A 106 -0.97 -21.40 -7.81
N TYR A 107 -1.56 -20.61 -6.86
CA TYR A 107 -3.02 -20.44 -6.78
C TYR A 107 -3.58 -19.54 -7.89
N SER A 108 -2.74 -18.82 -8.62
CA SER A 108 -3.17 -17.92 -9.70
C SER A 108 -2.04 -17.65 -10.69
N SER A 109 -2.36 -16.99 -11.80
CA SER A 109 -1.37 -16.56 -12.79
C SER A 109 -0.69 -15.24 -12.40
N MET A 110 0.39 -14.89 -13.12
CA MET A 110 1.08 -13.61 -12.98
C MET A 110 0.08 -12.45 -13.14
N PHE A 111 0.26 -11.36 -12.38
CA PHE A 111 -0.61 -10.19 -12.23
C PHE A 111 -1.85 -10.39 -11.33
N PHE A 112 -2.18 -11.61 -10.96
CA PHE A 112 -3.34 -11.93 -10.15
C PHE A 112 -3.00 -12.37 -8.71
N GLY A 113 -1.75 -12.21 -8.29
CA GLY A 113 -1.31 -12.43 -6.92
C GLY A 113 -2.03 -11.49 -5.95
N LYS A 114 -2.35 -11.96 -4.76
CA LYS A 114 -2.94 -11.15 -3.68
C LYS A 114 -1.84 -10.56 -2.83
N VAL A 115 -2.01 -9.32 -2.40
CA VAL A 115 -1.13 -8.70 -1.41
C VAL A 115 -1.44 -9.29 -0.04
N VAL A 116 -0.41 -9.63 0.71
CA VAL A 116 -0.58 -10.14 2.08
C VAL A 116 -0.53 -8.97 3.06
N ASP A 117 -1.64 -8.75 3.76
CA ASP A 117 -1.75 -7.77 4.82
C ASP A 117 -1.70 -8.48 6.18
N MET A 118 -1.07 -7.85 7.17
CA MET A 118 -0.86 -8.50 8.46
C MET A 118 -0.91 -7.60 9.69
N PHE A 119 -0.74 -6.29 9.56
CA PHE A 119 -0.74 -5.38 10.69
C PHE A 119 -2.15 -4.85 10.96
N TYR A 120 -2.69 -5.21 12.11
CA TYR A 120 -4.01 -4.78 12.57
C TYR A 120 -3.91 -4.07 13.93
N PHE A 121 -4.44 -2.85 14.00
CA PHE A 121 -4.38 -2.01 15.18
C PHE A 121 -5.78 -1.59 15.65
N PRO A 122 -6.56 -2.48 16.29
CA PRO A 122 -7.86 -2.15 16.85
C PRO A 122 -7.68 -1.34 18.16
N PHE A 123 -7.37 -0.05 18.05
CA PHE A 123 -7.03 0.78 19.22
C PHE A 123 -8.11 0.78 20.29
N PHE A 124 -9.38 0.83 19.91
CA PHE A 124 -10.52 0.64 20.80
C PHE A 124 -11.75 0.19 20.01
N SER A 125 -12.61 -0.58 20.69
CA SER A 125 -13.92 -0.99 20.17
C SER A 125 -15.00 -0.58 21.17
N THR A 126 -16.11 -0.09 20.66
CA THR A 126 -17.28 0.30 21.45
C THR A 126 -18.55 -0.01 20.69
N GLU A 127 -19.63 -0.22 21.42
CA GLU A 127 -20.96 -0.33 20.83
C GLU A 127 -21.54 1.08 20.62
N ILE A 128 -22.02 1.36 19.40
CA ILE A 128 -22.67 2.64 19.11
C ILE A 128 -24.00 2.68 19.86
N PRO A 129 -24.27 3.74 20.65
CA PRO A 129 -25.51 3.84 21.40
C PRO A 129 -26.74 3.65 20.51
N SER A 130 -27.73 2.90 21.00
CA SER A 130 -28.94 2.51 20.23
C SER A 130 -29.78 3.70 19.73
N TRP A 131 -29.63 4.88 20.33
CA TRP A 131 -30.32 6.10 19.92
C TRP A 131 -29.74 6.76 18.64
N VAL A 132 -28.57 6.31 18.16
CA VAL A 132 -27.94 6.86 16.94
C VAL A 132 -28.67 6.30 15.71
N PRO A 133 -29.27 7.16 14.86
CA PRO A 133 -29.98 6.69 13.66
C PRO A 133 -29.07 5.90 12.74
N TYR A 134 -29.56 4.80 12.16
CA TYR A 134 -28.91 3.90 11.20
C TYR A 134 -27.70 3.09 11.72
N PHE A 135 -27.01 3.52 12.76
CA PHE A 135 -25.78 2.89 13.27
C PHE A 135 -25.91 2.34 14.68
N GLY A 136 -26.96 2.68 15.42
CA GLY A 136 -27.17 2.25 16.81
C GLY A 136 -27.15 0.74 16.97
N GLY A 137 -26.50 0.24 18.02
CA GLY A 137 -26.34 -1.18 18.31
C GLY A 137 -25.23 -1.89 17.50
N ASN A 138 -24.57 -1.20 16.58
CA ASN A 138 -23.44 -1.77 15.83
C ASN A 138 -22.13 -1.60 16.61
N ASN A 139 -21.23 -2.57 16.48
CA ASN A 139 -19.88 -2.46 17.00
C ASN A 139 -19.03 -1.52 16.12
N PHE A 140 -18.51 -0.50 16.75
CA PHE A 140 -17.53 0.41 16.14
C PHE A 140 -16.13 0.05 16.64
N THR A 141 -15.22 -0.25 15.71
CA THR A 141 -13.80 -0.41 16.02
C THR A 141 -13.03 0.73 15.37
N PHE A 142 -12.31 1.48 16.18
CA PHE A 142 -11.44 2.53 15.66
C PHE A 142 -10.22 1.89 15.00
N PHE A 143 -9.99 2.26 13.75
CA PHE A 143 -8.94 1.76 12.87
C PHE A 143 -9.09 0.26 12.52
N LYS A 144 -10.08 -0.03 11.67
CA LYS A 144 -10.34 -1.37 11.13
C LYS A 144 -9.34 -1.89 10.08
N PRO A 145 -8.66 -1.05 9.25
CA PRO A 145 -7.84 -1.55 8.17
C PRO A 145 -6.71 -2.44 8.66
N VAL A 146 -6.53 -3.58 8.00
CA VAL A 146 -5.33 -4.40 8.07
C VAL A 146 -4.43 -3.96 6.92
N PHE A 147 -3.15 -3.84 7.15
CA PHE A 147 -2.19 -3.37 6.16
C PHE A 147 -0.83 -4.06 6.32
N ASN A 148 0.07 -3.87 5.36
CA ASN A 148 1.38 -4.48 5.34
C ASN A 148 2.52 -3.48 5.55
N PHE A 149 3.75 -3.98 5.54
CA PHE A 149 4.94 -3.14 5.71
C PHE A 149 5.12 -2.15 4.54
N ALA A 150 4.76 -2.54 3.31
CA ALA A 150 4.84 -1.68 2.14
C ALA A 150 3.88 -0.48 2.25
N ASP A 151 2.64 -0.71 2.72
CA ASP A 151 1.65 0.35 2.97
C ASP A 151 2.13 1.31 4.07
N SER A 152 2.79 0.76 5.10
CA SER A 152 3.43 1.57 6.16
C SER A 152 4.49 2.50 5.57
N CYS A 153 5.36 1.98 4.71
CA CYS A 153 6.40 2.77 4.05
C CYS A 153 5.79 3.89 3.18
N ILE A 154 4.76 3.57 2.37
CA ILE A 154 4.05 4.56 1.56
C ILE A 154 3.44 5.64 2.44
N SER A 155 2.72 5.25 3.49
CA SER A 155 2.01 6.17 4.38
C SER A 155 2.98 7.08 5.14
N VAL A 156 4.03 6.51 5.75
CA VAL A 156 5.04 7.28 6.49
C VAL A 156 5.77 8.24 5.55
N GLY A 157 6.19 7.77 4.36
CA GLY A 157 6.84 8.61 3.37
C GLY A 157 5.96 9.78 2.91
N ALA A 158 4.69 9.50 2.56
CA ALA A 158 3.76 10.50 2.08
C ALA A 158 3.38 11.52 3.17
N ILE A 159 3.03 11.06 4.37
CA ILE A 159 2.69 11.93 5.51
C ILE A 159 3.88 12.81 5.87
N SER A 160 5.10 12.25 5.91
CA SER A 160 6.31 13.02 6.20
C SER A 160 6.58 14.10 5.16
N LEU A 161 6.39 13.82 3.87
CA LEU A 161 6.52 14.83 2.81
C LEU A 161 5.52 15.97 3.00
N ILE A 162 4.26 15.65 3.28
CA ILE A 162 3.19 16.65 3.42
C ILE A 162 3.38 17.51 4.67
N LEU A 163 3.69 16.89 5.81
CA LEU A 163 3.75 17.61 7.08
C LEU A 163 5.07 18.38 7.27
N PHE A 164 6.21 17.77 6.91
CA PHE A 164 7.52 18.31 7.28
C PHE A 164 8.29 18.89 6.10
N PHE A 165 8.05 18.43 4.87
CA PHE A 165 8.88 18.79 3.72
C PHE A 165 8.15 19.51 2.59
N ARG A 166 6.91 19.95 2.82
CA ARG A 166 6.10 20.68 1.83
C ARG A 166 6.82 21.92 1.27
N ARG A 167 7.54 22.66 2.13
CA ARG A 167 8.28 23.86 1.72
C ARG A 167 9.49 23.52 0.83
N ASP A 168 10.18 22.43 1.16
CA ASP A 168 11.34 21.95 0.37
C ASP A 168 10.89 21.48 -1.03
N LEU A 169 9.74 20.82 -1.15
CA LEU A 169 9.15 20.42 -2.43
C LEU A 169 8.81 21.65 -3.29
N ASN A 170 8.17 22.66 -2.72
CA ASN A 170 7.78 23.87 -3.44
C ASN A 170 9.00 24.68 -3.91
N SER A 171 10.05 24.83 -3.10
CA SER A 171 11.24 25.63 -3.45
C SER A 171 11.96 25.08 -4.68
N VAL A 172 11.98 23.76 -4.87
CA VAL A 172 12.61 23.13 -6.03
C VAL A 172 11.73 23.22 -7.28
N SER A 173 10.41 23.17 -7.13
CA SER A 173 9.46 23.33 -8.24
C SER A 173 9.53 24.74 -8.86
N TYR A 174 9.63 25.77 -8.07
CA TYR A 174 9.76 27.16 -8.56
C TYR A 174 11.05 27.42 -9.33
N THR A 175 12.15 26.76 -8.97
CA THR A 175 13.43 26.89 -9.70
C THR A 175 13.38 26.24 -11.09
N HIS A 176 12.59 25.20 -11.28
CA HIS A 176 12.41 24.57 -12.60
C HIS A 176 11.57 25.42 -13.55
N LEU A 177 10.51 26.04 -13.07
CA LEU A 177 9.66 26.91 -13.89
C LEU A 177 10.43 28.15 -14.36
N ARG A 178 11.24 28.78 -13.49
CA ARG A 178 12.03 29.96 -13.83
C ARG A 178 13.18 29.66 -14.81
N ALA A 179 13.77 28.46 -14.75
CA ALA A 179 14.81 28.06 -15.68
C ALA A 179 14.27 27.81 -17.11
N HIS A 180 13.00 27.42 -17.24
CA HIS A 180 12.34 27.27 -18.54
C HIS A 180 11.97 28.61 -19.18
N GLU A 181 11.61 29.62 -18.37
CA GLU A 181 11.29 30.97 -18.87
C GLU A 181 12.53 31.70 -19.38
N THR A 182 13.70 31.52 -18.76
CA THR A 182 14.96 32.16 -19.17
C THR A 182 15.66 31.48 -20.35
N SER A 183 15.24 30.27 -20.73
CA SER A 183 15.78 29.52 -21.88
C SER A 183 15.07 29.84 -23.21
N ASN A 184 13.99 30.63 -23.18
CA ASN A 184 13.19 31.01 -24.36
C ASN A 184 13.40 32.48 -24.80
N HIS A 185 14.52 33.12 -24.39
CA HIS A 185 14.93 34.45 -24.88
C HIS A 185 16.29 34.41 -25.51
#